data_a7fa1d307909c6b68650bd42b932407e
#
_entry.id   a7fa1d307909c6b68650bd42b932407e
#
_cell.length_a   1.000
_cell.length_b   1.000
_cell.length_c   1.000
_cell.angle_alpha   90.00
_cell.angle_beta   90.00
_cell.angle_gamma   90.00
#
_symmetry.space_group_name_H-M   'P 1'
#
loop_
_entity.id
_entity.type
_entity.pdbx_description
1 polymer ?
#
loop_
_entity_poly.entity_id
_entity_poly.type
_entity_poly.pdbx_seq_one_letter_code
_entity_poly.pdbx_strand_id
1 'polypeptide(L)'
;MKILLDFLPILLFFGTFKYTESHKDWAAAFATEHLGFLVDGGQVGVAEAPVMLATVVVVIASLAQIVWLKSRGKKVDLMLWISLGLVVVLGGLTIWLHSETFIKWKPTGLYWAMSLAFVISQTFMGRNLLKLMIGLQMSLPEPIWHRLGLAWAAFFAAMGLLNLWVAFNFSTATWVNFKLFGGIGLMLLFTLAQGLYISRHLSAEDKTAVKDPG
;
A
#
# COMPACT_ATOMS: atom_id res chain seq x y z
N MET A 1 30.87 21.27 21.76
CA MET A 1 30.43 19.97 22.31
C MET A 1 28.90 19.77 22.24
N LYS A 2 28.04 20.78 22.41
CA LYS A 2 26.56 20.61 22.32
C LYS A 2 26.13 20.18 20.90
N ILE A 3 26.62 20.87 19.88
CA ILE A 3 26.32 20.58 18.45
C ILE A 3 26.68 19.13 18.07
N LEU A 4 27.84 18.62 18.53
CA LEU A 4 28.29 17.26 18.21
C LEU A 4 27.38 16.20 18.84
N LEU A 5 26.84 16.46 20.02
CA LEU A 5 25.88 15.59 20.70
C LEU A 5 24.50 15.60 19.97
N ASP A 6 24.10 16.75 19.45
CA ASP A 6 22.83 16.89 18.75
C ASP A 6 22.82 16.16 17.40
N PHE A 7 23.98 16.04 16.74
CA PHE A 7 24.14 15.30 15.48
C PHE A 7 24.53 13.82 15.68
N LEU A 8 24.83 13.38 16.89
CA LEU A 8 25.25 12.01 17.19
C LEU A 8 24.27 10.94 16.70
N PRO A 9 22.94 11.08 16.89
CA PRO A 9 21.99 10.09 16.40
C PRO A 9 22.04 9.93 14.86
N ILE A 10 22.18 11.05 14.13
CA ILE A 10 22.24 11.06 12.67
C ILE A 10 23.53 10.37 12.18
N LEU A 11 24.66 10.65 12.82
CA LEU A 11 25.94 10.02 12.48
C LEU A 11 25.91 8.52 12.75
N LEU A 12 25.29 8.11 13.86
CA LEU A 12 25.11 6.70 14.20
C LEU A 12 24.17 5.99 13.20
N PHE A 13 23.11 6.65 12.76
CA PHE A 13 22.22 6.12 11.72
C PHE A 13 23.01 5.80 10.45
N PHE A 14 23.64 6.80 9.87
CA PHE A 14 24.36 6.63 8.61
C PHE A 14 25.57 5.68 8.74
N GLY A 15 26.28 5.73 9.85
CA GLY A 15 27.39 4.82 10.12
C GLY A 15 26.93 3.37 10.20
N THR A 16 25.89 3.10 10.98
CA THR A 16 25.30 1.76 11.12
C THR A 16 24.70 1.31 9.78
N PHE A 17 23.95 2.17 9.12
CA PHE A 17 23.34 1.85 7.82
C PHE A 17 24.40 1.47 6.79
N LYS A 18 25.43 2.29 6.64
CA LYS A 18 26.53 2.03 5.70
C LYS A 18 27.28 0.74 5.99
N TYR A 19 27.56 0.47 7.25
CA TYR A 19 28.22 -0.77 7.69
C TYR A 19 27.35 -1.99 7.40
N THR A 20 26.09 -1.97 7.80
CA THR A 20 25.16 -3.08 7.61
C THR A 20 24.78 -3.28 6.14
N GLU A 21 24.73 -2.20 5.36
CA GLU A 21 24.53 -2.28 3.91
C GLU A 21 25.68 -2.99 3.19
N SER A 22 26.92 -2.83 3.70
CA SER A 22 28.08 -3.54 3.17
C SER A 22 28.14 -5.02 3.62
N HIS A 23 27.35 -5.40 4.65
CA HIS A 23 27.32 -6.74 5.23
C HIS A 23 25.88 -7.25 5.34
N LYS A 24 25.11 -7.18 4.25
CA LYS A 24 23.65 -7.42 4.24
C LYS A 24 23.25 -8.79 4.77
N ASP A 25 23.96 -9.84 4.40
CA ASP A 25 23.65 -11.21 4.83
C ASP A 25 23.82 -11.38 6.34
N TRP A 26 24.93 -10.87 6.88
CA TRP A 26 25.13 -10.82 8.32
C TRP A 26 24.06 -9.97 9.01
N ALA A 27 23.75 -8.81 8.46
CA ALA A 27 22.75 -7.91 9.03
C ALA A 27 21.36 -8.56 9.06
N ALA A 28 20.97 -9.28 7.99
CA ALA A 28 19.71 -10.01 7.94
C ALA A 28 19.65 -11.15 8.95
N ALA A 29 20.72 -11.95 9.07
CA ALA A 29 20.81 -13.02 10.06
C ALA A 29 20.71 -12.47 11.49
N PHE A 30 21.48 -11.44 11.82
CA PHE A 30 21.50 -10.79 13.12
C PHE A 30 20.15 -10.15 13.46
N ALA A 31 19.54 -9.43 12.51
CA ALA A 31 18.24 -8.81 12.70
C ALA A 31 17.13 -9.86 12.86
N THR A 32 17.18 -10.97 12.14
CA THR A 32 16.22 -12.08 12.27
C THR A 32 16.31 -12.70 13.67
N GLU A 33 17.51 -12.99 14.15
CA GLU A 33 17.73 -13.62 15.44
C GLU A 33 17.26 -12.74 16.61
N HIS A 34 17.54 -11.42 16.57
CA HIS A 34 17.33 -10.53 17.71
C HIS A 34 16.08 -9.66 17.60
N LEU A 35 15.60 -9.38 16.39
CA LEU A 35 14.51 -8.44 16.10
C LEU A 35 13.38 -9.06 15.28
N GLY A 36 13.46 -10.36 14.95
CA GLY A 36 12.45 -11.06 14.16
C GLY A 36 11.04 -10.94 14.74
N PHE A 37 10.91 -10.82 16.08
CA PHE A 37 9.62 -10.60 16.74
C PHE A 37 8.91 -9.28 16.36
N LEU A 38 9.61 -8.33 15.77
CA LEU A 38 9.05 -7.05 15.28
C LEU A 38 8.52 -7.15 13.85
N VAL A 39 8.79 -8.24 13.15
CA VAL A 39 8.46 -8.43 11.72
C VAL A 39 7.51 -9.59 11.57
N ASP A 40 6.52 -9.41 10.71
CA ASP A 40 5.58 -10.46 10.35
C ASP A 40 6.31 -11.63 9.67
N GLY A 41 6.08 -12.85 10.16
CA GLY A 41 6.80 -14.04 9.70
C GLY A 41 8.17 -14.28 10.36
N GLY A 42 8.62 -13.41 11.26
CA GLY A 42 9.82 -13.62 12.09
C GLY A 42 11.16 -13.54 11.36
N GLN A 43 11.17 -13.30 10.04
CA GLN A 43 12.39 -13.20 9.23
C GLN A 43 12.56 -11.78 8.66
N VAL A 44 13.74 -11.22 8.85
CA VAL A 44 14.09 -9.89 8.33
C VAL A 44 14.76 -10.03 6.97
N GLY A 45 14.21 -9.38 5.96
CA GLY A 45 14.76 -9.40 4.60
C GLY A 45 16.13 -8.72 4.51
N VAL A 46 16.96 -9.19 3.57
CA VAL A 46 18.32 -8.66 3.32
C VAL A 46 18.30 -7.16 2.95
N ALA A 47 17.24 -6.70 2.28
CA ALA A 47 17.07 -5.30 1.91
C ALA A 47 16.62 -4.41 3.09
N GLU A 48 15.96 -4.99 4.09
CA GLU A 48 15.32 -4.29 5.20
C GLU A 48 16.22 -4.21 6.43
N ALA A 49 17.05 -5.23 6.63
CA ALA A 49 17.94 -5.34 7.78
C ALA A 49 18.81 -4.10 8.04
N PRO A 50 19.44 -3.45 7.04
CA PRO A 50 20.26 -2.28 7.26
C PRO A 50 19.49 -1.10 7.87
N VAL A 51 18.31 -0.80 7.34
CA VAL A 51 17.46 0.29 7.87
C VAL A 51 16.95 -0.04 9.25
N MET A 52 16.53 -1.30 9.48
CA MET A 52 16.02 -1.77 10.75
C MET A 52 17.07 -1.66 11.85
N LEU A 53 18.29 -2.17 11.63
CA LEU A 53 19.38 -2.09 12.59
C LEU A 53 19.83 -0.65 12.85
N ALA A 54 19.94 0.18 11.81
CA ALA A 54 20.26 1.60 11.97
C ALA A 54 19.20 2.33 12.80
N THR A 55 17.92 2.05 12.58
CA THR A 55 16.81 2.62 13.35
C THR A 55 16.90 2.23 14.83
N VAL A 56 17.11 0.96 15.13
CA VAL A 56 17.23 0.46 16.51
C VAL A 56 18.41 1.11 17.23
N VAL A 57 19.58 1.17 16.58
CA VAL A 57 20.78 1.82 17.15
C VAL A 57 20.51 3.30 17.47
N VAL A 58 19.85 4.02 16.57
CA VAL A 58 19.54 5.44 16.83
C VAL A 58 18.53 5.62 17.95
N VAL A 59 17.51 4.77 18.02
CA VAL A 59 16.53 4.80 19.12
C VAL A 59 17.23 4.59 20.45
N ILE A 60 18.07 3.55 20.56
CA ILE A 60 18.84 3.26 21.78
C ILE A 60 19.77 4.44 22.14
N ALA A 61 20.51 4.95 21.17
CA ALA A 61 21.43 6.06 21.39
C ALA A 61 20.69 7.35 21.83
N SER A 62 19.55 7.66 21.21
CA SER A 62 18.75 8.83 21.58
C SER A 62 18.14 8.69 22.97
N LEU A 63 17.66 7.51 23.34
CA LEU A 63 17.16 7.24 24.69
C LEU A 63 18.28 7.33 25.72
N ALA A 64 19.46 6.75 25.45
CA ALA A 64 20.62 6.87 26.31
C ALA A 64 21.06 8.33 26.50
N GLN A 65 21.03 9.12 25.43
CA GLN A 65 21.34 10.57 25.48
C GLN A 65 20.31 11.34 26.31
N ILE A 66 19.02 11.04 26.18
CA ILE A 66 17.95 11.65 26.99
C ILE A 66 18.14 11.32 28.47
N VAL A 67 18.38 10.05 28.80
CA VAL A 67 18.65 9.60 30.18
C VAL A 67 19.86 10.32 30.74
N TRP A 68 20.96 10.37 29.98
CA TRP A 68 22.18 11.06 30.41
C TRP A 68 21.99 12.56 30.65
N LEU A 69 21.27 13.25 29.78
CA LEU A 69 20.95 14.68 29.96
C LEU A 69 20.08 14.91 31.20
N LYS A 70 19.06 14.07 31.41
CA LYS A 70 18.19 14.15 32.59
C LYS A 70 18.95 13.86 33.90
N SER A 71 19.83 12.86 33.90
CA SER A 71 20.66 12.54 35.11
C SER A 71 21.59 13.68 35.48
N ARG A 72 21.97 14.53 34.50
CA ARG A 72 22.81 15.73 34.72
C ARG A 72 21.99 16.99 35.02
N GLY A 73 20.66 16.87 35.21
CA GLY A 73 19.77 18.01 35.46
C GLY A 73 19.66 18.98 34.28
N LYS A 74 20.09 18.56 33.08
CA LYS A 74 20.01 19.39 31.87
C LYS A 74 18.64 19.22 31.21
N LYS A 75 18.12 20.31 30.66
CA LYS A 75 16.90 20.27 29.84
C LYS A 75 17.18 19.52 28.53
N VAL A 76 16.31 18.58 28.19
CA VAL A 76 16.35 17.89 26.89
C VAL A 76 15.76 18.84 25.85
N ASP A 77 16.49 19.04 24.77
CA ASP A 77 16.05 19.90 23.67
C ASP A 77 14.84 19.28 22.97
N LEU A 78 13.88 20.11 22.59
CA LEU A 78 12.70 19.66 21.82
C LEU A 78 13.12 19.01 20.51
N MET A 79 14.21 19.48 19.88
CA MET A 79 14.75 18.92 18.64
C MET A 79 15.13 17.44 18.79
N LEU A 80 15.66 17.02 19.94
CA LEU A 80 16.01 15.62 20.21
C LEU A 80 14.75 14.73 20.29
N TRP A 81 13.65 15.23 20.88
CA TRP A 81 12.37 14.53 20.91
C TRP A 81 11.75 14.41 19.53
N ILE A 82 11.80 15.49 18.72
CA ILE A 82 11.31 15.50 17.36
C ILE A 82 12.12 14.52 16.51
N SER A 83 13.45 14.53 16.61
CA SER A 83 14.33 13.62 15.88
C SER A 83 14.06 12.15 16.23
N LEU A 84 13.94 11.85 17.52
CA LEU A 84 13.59 10.49 17.99
C LEU A 84 12.22 10.07 17.44
N GLY A 85 11.21 10.93 17.54
CA GLY A 85 9.87 10.66 17.02
C GLY A 85 9.88 10.39 15.51
N LEU A 86 10.58 11.22 14.74
CA LEU A 86 10.72 11.01 13.29
C LEU A 86 11.41 9.70 12.94
N VAL A 87 12.51 9.35 13.63
CA VAL A 87 13.22 8.09 13.36
C VAL A 87 12.35 6.88 13.70
N VAL A 88 11.64 6.91 14.83
CA VAL A 88 10.72 5.81 15.20
C VAL A 88 9.57 5.69 14.20
N VAL A 89 8.94 6.80 13.82
CA VAL A 89 7.80 6.79 12.89
C VAL A 89 8.25 6.39 11.49
N LEU A 90 9.29 7.03 10.96
CA LEU A 90 9.73 6.75 9.58
C LEU A 90 10.40 5.37 9.47
N GLY A 91 11.23 4.99 10.45
CA GLY A 91 11.83 3.65 10.49
C GLY A 91 10.79 2.55 10.66
N GLY A 92 9.86 2.72 11.59
CA GLY A 92 8.74 1.80 11.78
C GLY A 92 7.84 1.71 10.54
N LEU A 93 7.54 2.84 9.91
CA LEU A 93 6.77 2.87 8.66
C LEU A 93 7.52 2.15 7.53
N THR A 94 8.84 2.33 7.41
CA THR A 94 9.66 1.65 6.41
C THR A 94 9.61 0.13 6.60
N ILE A 95 9.76 -0.36 7.83
CA ILE A 95 9.67 -1.78 8.16
C ILE A 95 8.26 -2.31 7.84
N TRP A 96 7.22 -1.58 8.26
CA TRP A 96 5.83 -1.97 8.03
C TRP A 96 5.46 -1.98 6.54
N LEU A 97 5.91 -0.99 5.76
CA LEU A 97 5.64 -0.89 4.32
C LEU A 97 6.33 -2.00 3.49
N HIS A 98 7.42 -2.57 4.00
CA HIS A 98 8.15 -3.68 3.35
C HIS A 98 7.72 -5.05 3.87
N SER A 99 6.82 -5.13 4.85
CA SER A 99 6.31 -6.42 5.31
C SER A 99 5.55 -7.15 4.20
N GLU A 100 5.69 -8.49 4.14
CA GLU A 100 4.94 -9.31 3.17
C GLU A 100 3.44 -9.09 3.30
N THR A 101 2.94 -8.94 4.51
CA THR A 101 1.53 -8.63 4.79
C THR A 101 1.11 -7.33 4.14
N PHE A 102 1.90 -6.26 4.27
CA PHE A 102 1.59 -4.99 3.63
C PHE A 102 1.61 -5.09 2.09
N ILE A 103 2.58 -5.83 1.53
CA ILE A 103 2.65 -6.06 0.08
C ILE A 103 1.39 -6.79 -0.42
N LYS A 104 0.89 -7.76 0.34
CA LYS A 104 -0.35 -8.50 0.05
C LYS A 104 -1.61 -7.61 0.17
N TRP A 105 -1.59 -6.60 1.04
CA TRP A 105 -2.68 -5.65 1.23
C TRP A 105 -2.77 -4.56 0.16
N LYS A 106 -1.65 -4.19 -0.50
CA LYS A 106 -1.62 -3.12 -1.51
C LYS A 106 -2.68 -3.25 -2.61
N PRO A 107 -2.85 -4.42 -3.27
CA PRO A 107 -3.88 -4.57 -4.29
C PRO A 107 -5.31 -4.40 -3.73
N THR A 108 -5.56 -4.92 -2.52
CA THR A 108 -6.86 -4.77 -1.85
C THR A 108 -7.18 -3.31 -1.57
N GLY A 109 -6.21 -2.55 -1.04
CA GLY A 109 -6.37 -1.12 -0.80
C GLY A 109 -6.75 -0.37 -2.07
N LEU A 110 -6.09 -0.69 -3.19
CA LEU A 110 -6.42 -0.10 -4.49
C LEU A 110 -7.84 -0.48 -4.95
N TYR A 111 -8.21 -1.76 -4.90
CA TYR A 111 -9.55 -2.22 -5.28
C TYR A 111 -10.64 -1.56 -4.42
N TRP A 112 -10.45 -1.49 -3.12
CA TRP A 112 -11.43 -0.87 -2.23
C TRP A 112 -11.50 0.65 -2.40
N ALA A 113 -10.38 1.32 -2.68
CA ALA A 113 -10.38 2.73 -3.03
C ALA A 113 -11.19 2.98 -4.33
N MET A 114 -11.03 2.13 -5.35
CA MET A 114 -11.84 2.20 -6.56
C MET A 114 -13.32 1.93 -6.28
N SER A 115 -13.64 0.90 -5.50
CA SER A 115 -15.01 0.61 -5.08
C SER A 115 -15.66 1.82 -4.39
N LEU A 116 -14.97 2.39 -3.40
CA LEU A 116 -15.42 3.59 -2.69
C LEU A 116 -15.60 4.79 -3.61
N ALA A 117 -14.69 5.00 -4.56
CA ALA A 117 -14.80 6.10 -5.54
C ALA A 117 -16.07 5.98 -6.37
N PHE A 118 -16.43 4.76 -6.83
CA PHE A 118 -17.69 4.52 -7.54
C PHE A 118 -18.90 4.80 -6.64
N VAL A 119 -18.91 4.30 -5.42
CA VAL A 119 -20.02 4.52 -4.47
C VAL A 119 -20.16 6.00 -4.11
N ILE A 120 -19.06 6.66 -3.73
CA ILE A 120 -19.07 8.08 -3.31
C ILE A 120 -19.51 8.98 -4.45
N SER A 121 -18.95 8.78 -5.64
CA SER A 121 -19.30 9.58 -6.81
C SER A 121 -20.80 9.50 -7.13
N GLN A 122 -21.37 8.32 -6.99
CA GLN A 122 -22.76 8.08 -7.33
C GLN A 122 -23.73 8.53 -6.24
N THR A 123 -23.35 8.35 -4.95
CA THR A 123 -24.24 8.60 -3.80
C THR A 123 -24.17 10.06 -3.33
N PHE A 124 -22.93 10.62 -3.26
CA PHE A 124 -22.72 11.96 -2.70
C PHE A 124 -22.55 13.04 -3.75
N MET A 125 -21.98 12.70 -4.91
CA MET A 125 -21.72 13.71 -5.96
C MET A 125 -22.81 13.71 -7.05
N GLY A 126 -23.76 12.77 -7.02
CA GLY A 126 -24.79 12.61 -8.06
C GLY A 126 -24.22 12.38 -9.46
N ARG A 127 -22.95 11.96 -9.57
CA ARG A 127 -22.25 11.75 -10.84
C ARG A 127 -21.85 10.30 -10.97
N ASN A 128 -22.13 9.70 -12.12
CA ASN A 128 -21.68 8.35 -12.40
C ASN A 128 -20.32 8.39 -13.11
N LEU A 129 -19.28 7.77 -12.52
CA LEU A 129 -17.93 7.76 -13.09
C LEU A 129 -17.88 7.13 -14.48
N LEU A 130 -18.62 6.04 -14.71
CA LEU A 130 -18.68 5.42 -16.04
C LEU A 130 -19.31 6.36 -17.06
N LYS A 131 -20.39 7.03 -16.69
CA LYS A 131 -21.03 8.02 -17.58
C LYS A 131 -20.08 9.16 -17.91
N LEU A 132 -19.23 9.60 -16.98
CA LEU A 132 -18.20 10.60 -17.24
C LEU A 132 -17.14 10.10 -18.22
N MET A 133 -16.77 8.81 -18.15
CA MET A 133 -15.71 8.23 -18.98
C MET A 133 -16.19 7.88 -20.41
N ILE A 134 -17.36 7.31 -20.55
CA ILE A 134 -17.84 6.74 -21.81
C ILE A 134 -19.21 7.28 -22.26
N GLY A 135 -19.85 8.15 -21.49
CA GLY A 135 -21.19 8.67 -21.77
C GLY A 135 -21.28 9.59 -23.01
N LEU A 136 -20.13 10.11 -23.48
CA LEU A 136 -20.06 10.85 -24.73
C LEU A 136 -20.14 9.94 -25.99
N GLN A 137 -19.87 8.65 -25.80
CA GLN A 137 -19.78 7.68 -26.91
C GLN A 137 -21.05 6.83 -27.04
N MET A 138 -21.95 6.87 -26.04
CA MET A 138 -23.17 6.08 -26.03
C MET A 138 -24.26 6.71 -25.16
N SER A 139 -25.50 6.60 -25.57
CA SER A 139 -26.63 7.08 -24.79
C SER A 139 -27.40 5.91 -24.15
N LEU A 140 -27.36 5.89 -22.81
CA LEU A 140 -28.06 4.91 -22.01
C LEU A 140 -29.00 5.60 -21.02
N PRO A 141 -30.13 4.98 -20.67
CA PRO A 141 -31.02 5.49 -19.63
C PRO A 141 -30.30 5.61 -18.25
N GLU A 142 -30.64 6.65 -17.50
CA GLU A 142 -30.02 6.88 -16.17
C GLU A 142 -30.05 5.66 -15.23
N PRO A 143 -31.15 4.86 -15.14
CA PRO A 143 -31.15 3.67 -14.31
C PRO A 143 -30.12 2.63 -14.71
N ILE A 144 -29.75 2.56 -15.99
CA ILE A 144 -28.72 1.63 -16.49
C ILE A 144 -27.35 2.12 -16.06
N TRP A 145 -27.05 3.42 -16.19
CA TRP A 145 -25.81 4.00 -15.66
C TRP A 145 -25.64 3.73 -14.17
N HIS A 146 -26.73 3.88 -13.40
CA HIS A 146 -26.70 3.60 -11.97
C HIS A 146 -26.34 2.14 -11.67
N ARG A 147 -26.97 1.18 -12.34
CA ARG A 147 -26.69 -0.25 -12.17
C ARG A 147 -25.26 -0.61 -12.57
N LEU A 148 -24.76 -0.04 -13.66
CA LEU A 148 -23.38 -0.25 -14.10
C LEU A 148 -22.37 0.25 -13.07
N GLY A 149 -22.58 1.46 -12.53
CA GLY A 149 -21.72 2.02 -11.49
C GLY A 149 -21.69 1.15 -10.23
N LEU A 150 -22.84 0.65 -9.76
CA LEU A 150 -22.92 -0.27 -8.64
C LEU A 150 -22.25 -1.62 -8.92
N ALA A 151 -22.40 -2.13 -10.15
CA ALA A 151 -21.76 -3.38 -10.56
C ALA A 151 -20.23 -3.26 -10.53
N TRP A 152 -19.66 -2.12 -10.96
CA TRP A 152 -18.23 -1.83 -10.85
C TRP A 152 -17.77 -1.72 -9.39
N ALA A 153 -18.54 -1.02 -8.55
CA ALA A 153 -18.26 -0.93 -7.14
C ALA A 153 -18.22 -2.31 -6.47
N ALA A 154 -19.24 -3.14 -6.74
CA ALA A 154 -19.32 -4.50 -6.23
C ALA A 154 -18.18 -5.40 -6.75
N PHE A 155 -17.82 -5.28 -8.03
CA PHE A 155 -16.71 -6.00 -8.63
C PHE A 155 -15.38 -5.68 -7.93
N PHE A 156 -15.07 -4.39 -7.74
CA PHE A 156 -13.84 -3.99 -7.04
C PHE A 156 -13.86 -4.39 -5.57
N ALA A 157 -14.99 -4.30 -4.89
CA ALA A 157 -15.11 -4.81 -3.51
C ALA A 157 -14.80 -6.31 -3.43
N ALA A 158 -15.40 -7.10 -4.33
CA ALA A 158 -15.18 -8.54 -4.43
C ALA A 158 -13.74 -8.89 -4.79
N MET A 159 -13.11 -8.15 -5.71
CA MET A 159 -11.71 -8.34 -6.09
C MET A 159 -10.77 -8.09 -4.90
N GLY A 160 -11.05 -7.07 -4.07
CA GLY A 160 -10.29 -6.82 -2.85
C GLY A 160 -10.39 -7.97 -1.85
N LEU A 161 -11.60 -8.49 -1.61
CA LEU A 161 -11.82 -9.65 -0.74
C LEU A 161 -11.13 -10.90 -1.29
N LEU A 162 -11.26 -11.15 -2.58
CA LEU A 162 -10.65 -12.31 -3.25
C LEU A 162 -9.13 -12.23 -3.21
N ASN A 163 -8.54 -11.04 -3.38
CA ASN A 163 -7.11 -10.85 -3.23
C ASN A 163 -6.63 -11.24 -1.82
N LEU A 164 -7.32 -10.78 -0.77
CA LEU A 164 -6.95 -11.15 0.60
C LEU A 164 -7.11 -12.66 0.84
N TRP A 165 -8.21 -13.24 0.36
CA TRP A 165 -8.43 -14.66 0.51
C TRP A 165 -7.30 -15.49 -0.12
N VAL A 166 -6.91 -15.17 -1.38
CA VAL A 166 -5.81 -15.84 -2.05
C VAL A 166 -4.47 -15.56 -1.38
N ALA A 167 -4.22 -14.30 -0.99
CA ALA A 167 -2.96 -13.87 -0.39
C ALA A 167 -2.64 -14.55 0.95
N PHE A 168 -3.68 -14.87 1.75
CA PHE A 168 -3.51 -15.42 3.09
C PHE A 168 -3.80 -16.92 3.20
N ASN A 169 -4.44 -17.54 2.21
CA ASN A 169 -4.76 -18.98 2.23
C ASN A 169 -3.92 -19.81 1.27
N PHE A 170 -3.16 -19.19 0.38
CA PHE A 170 -2.34 -19.89 -0.62
C PHE A 170 -0.89 -19.43 -0.58
N SER A 171 0.00 -20.16 -1.28
CA SER A 171 1.41 -19.80 -1.39
C SER A 171 1.60 -18.45 -2.10
N THR A 172 2.68 -17.76 -1.79
CA THR A 172 3.05 -16.48 -2.45
C THR A 172 3.12 -16.62 -3.97
N ALA A 173 3.62 -17.77 -4.48
CA ALA A 173 3.65 -18.04 -5.92
C ALA A 173 2.23 -18.14 -6.52
N THR A 174 1.30 -18.81 -5.84
CA THR A 174 -0.10 -18.88 -6.26
C THR A 174 -0.76 -17.50 -6.26
N TRP A 175 -0.51 -16.70 -5.23
CA TRP A 175 -1.02 -15.32 -5.15
C TRP A 175 -0.47 -14.44 -6.28
N VAL A 176 0.83 -14.54 -6.61
CA VAL A 176 1.42 -13.79 -7.74
C VAL A 176 0.77 -14.20 -9.06
N ASN A 177 0.58 -15.51 -9.30
CA ASN A 177 -0.10 -16.00 -10.50
C ASN A 177 -1.56 -15.55 -10.56
N PHE A 178 -2.27 -15.57 -9.43
CA PHE A 178 -3.62 -15.03 -9.35
C PHE A 178 -3.66 -13.54 -9.72
N LYS A 179 -2.73 -12.74 -9.22
CA LYS A 179 -2.66 -11.30 -9.53
C LYS A 179 -2.41 -11.04 -11.01
N LEU A 180 -1.53 -11.84 -11.66
CA LEU A 180 -1.18 -11.67 -13.07
C LEU A 180 -2.26 -12.22 -14.02
N PHE A 181 -2.76 -13.42 -13.76
CA PHE A 181 -3.66 -14.11 -14.67
C PHE A 181 -5.10 -14.11 -14.19
N GLY A 182 -5.33 -14.41 -12.91
CA GLY A 182 -6.67 -14.47 -12.33
C GLY A 182 -7.34 -13.10 -12.31
N GLY A 183 -6.63 -12.08 -11.85
CA GLY A 183 -7.13 -10.70 -11.80
C GLY A 183 -7.45 -10.15 -13.19
N ILE A 184 -6.57 -10.34 -14.16
CA ILE A 184 -6.80 -9.93 -15.55
C ILE A 184 -7.96 -10.73 -16.17
N GLY A 185 -8.00 -12.05 -15.97
CA GLY A 185 -9.06 -12.89 -16.49
C GLY A 185 -10.44 -12.51 -15.95
N LEU A 186 -10.56 -12.27 -14.64
CA LEU A 186 -11.81 -11.84 -14.02
C LEU A 186 -12.25 -10.46 -14.52
N MET A 187 -11.29 -9.53 -14.69
CA MET A 187 -11.56 -8.21 -15.25
C MET A 187 -12.10 -8.30 -16.69
N LEU A 188 -11.48 -9.12 -17.53
CA LEU A 188 -11.93 -9.35 -18.89
C LEU A 188 -13.33 -9.97 -18.95
N LEU A 189 -13.58 -11.00 -18.14
CA LEU A 189 -14.90 -11.63 -18.05
C LEU A 189 -15.97 -10.64 -17.59
N PHE A 190 -15.67 -9.85 -16.57
CA PHE A 190 -16.57 -8.81 -16.10
C PHE A 190 -16.85 -7.75 -17.18
N THR A 191 -15.82 -7.28 -17.87
CA THR A 191 -15.96 -6.29 -18.95
C THR A 191 -16.78 -6.85 -20.11
N LEU A 192 -16.58 -8.10 -20.52
CA LEU A 192 -17.39 -8.76 -21.53
C LEU A 192 -18.85 -8.87 -21.10
N ALA A 193 -19.11 -9.31 -19.88
CA ALA A 193 -20.46 -9.36 -19.33
C ALA A 193 -21.15 -7.98 -19.33
N GLN A 194 -20.40 -6.93 -18.96
CA GLN A 194 -20.87 -5.54 -19.02
C GLN A 194 -21.16 -5.10 -20.46
N GLY A 195 -20.28 -5.42 -21.41
CA GLY A 195 -20.51 -5.12 -22.84
C GLY A 195 -21.78 -5.77 -23.37
N LEU A 196 -22.01 -7.04 -23.03
CA LEU A 196 -23.26 -7.74 -23.37
C LEU A 196 -24.49 -7.12 -22.70
N TYR A 197 -24.36 -6.68 -21.47
CA TYR A 197 -25.46 -5.98 -20.78
C TYR A 197 -25.77 -4.64 -21.44
N ILE A 198 -24.74 -3.84 -21.74
CA ILE A 198 -24.87 -2.54 -22.40
C ILE A 198 -25.51 -2.71 -23.81
N SER A 199 -25.03 -3.66 -24.61
CA SER A 199 -25.54 -3.87 -25.99
C SER A 199 -27.04 -4.15 -26.07
N ARG A 200 -27.62 -4.72 -25.00
CA ARG A 200 -29.05 -4.97 -24.88
C ARG A 200 -29.87 -3.71 -24.57
N HIS A 201 -29.22 -2.67 -24.04
CA HIS A 201 -29.86 -1.45 -23.52
C HIS A 201 -29.50 -0.20 -24.34
N LEU A 202 -28.70 -0.34 -25.40
CA LEU A 202 -28.41 0.76 -26.33
C LEU A 202 -29.68 1.26 -27.01
N SER A 203 -29.76 2.55 -27.26
CA SER A 203 -30.82 3.17 -28.07
C SER A 203 -30.78 2.70 -29.53
N ALA A 204 -31.82 2.89 -30.27
CA ALA A 204 -31.87 2.48 -31.68
C ALA A 204 -30.82 3.23 -32.52
N GLU A 205 -30.53 4.49 -32.21
CA GLU A 205 -29.53 5.33 -32.89
C GLU A 205 -28.10 4.82 -32.63
N ASP A 206 -27.79 4.45 -31.38
CA ASP A 206 -26.47 3.91 -31.01
C ASP A 206 -26.22 2.51 -31.61
N LYS A 207 -27.31 1.72 -31.82
CA LYS A 207 -27.20 0.39 -32.46
C LYS A 207 -26.82 0.50 -33.95
N THR A 208 -27.26 1.54 -34.65
CA THR A 208 -26.88 1.80 -36.05
C THR A 208 -25.43 2.27 -36.17
N ALA A 209 -24.96 3.15 -35.26
CA ALA A 209 -23.59 3.64 -35.24
C ALA A 209 -22.56 2.53 -34.95
N VAL A 210 -22.90 1.52 -34.12
CA VAL A 210 -22.04 0.35 -33.83
C VAL A 210 -21.98 -0.63 -35.02
N LYS A 211 -23.02 -0.65 -35.89
CA LYS A 211 -23.13 -1.59 -36.99
C LYS A 211 -22.44 -1.12 -38.28
N ASP A 212 -22.29 0.20 -38.45
CA ASP A 212 -21.55 0.85 -39.53
C ASP A 212 -20.49 1.82 -38.95
N PRO A 213 -19.33 1.32 -38.54
CA PRO A 213 -18.21 2.18 -38.23
C PRO A 213 -17.61 2.66 -39.53
N GLY A 214 -17.95 3.92 -39.96
CA GLY A 214 -17.45 4.54 -41.17
C GLY A 214 -15.92 4.48 -41.36
#